data_044ac4dd105d7b1983d2a8fdb6beecfb
#
_entry.id   044ac4dd105d7b1983d2a8fdb6beecfb
#
_cell.length_a   1.000
_cell.length_b   1.000
_cell.length_c   1.000
_cell.angle_alpha   90.00
_cell.angle_beta   90.00
_cell.angle_gamma   90.00
#
_symmetry.space_group_name_H-M   'P 1'
#
loop_
_entity.id
_entity.type
_entity.pdbx_description
1 polymer ?
#
loop_
_entity_poly.entity_id
_entity_poly.type
_entity_poly.pdbx_seq_one_letter_code
_entity_poly.pdbx_strand_id
1 'polypeptide(L)'
;MDKQSERRQILDDLFEAFTILGRGNYVSLYDVKNNLTRYSPAAVELFGLSGEYIPSDDLNWSNYVHPEDRIRYERVMRSLLENKSSGYDLTYRTRLKDGTYATFRYICAVIHDADGNPELIGGTMINEGLTETTDPVTVLRNRYGFFQDLAAAVELKKNCVVVLCGINRMDEVNRKHGYNFGNAVLQQAAWLLQEAVGQDGTVYRMDGAKFAFLTESLSPEEVAVKYERFRRAAQAGLPVKNVRQVLSIAGGMFSFEGGQVNEHTIYTCLAFAFSDSKFYHNGKLVNYNGALGLRTDESLEMLDEVRNCILLDCEGFSLRYQPIFDAQTEKLTSIEALLCWHSERFGDVPPSAYVPVLENDFLFEELGYWILRRAMKDTRKLLEKNPALILSVNISPAQIVDDLLFEEIEKISDATKFPLKNLCFELTKSCRRIEPYILRRIVRALKRKGIMCLIDDFGSGVASIDFLRDLAPDFIKLEKNYITDIRDENSGNLQIVRHLSELAADLGTKVCLKGVEDAEIRAVIKKFPVTNVQGNFWSEALSPEEIAKKFLST
;
A
#
# COMPACT_ATOMS: atom_id res chain seq x y z
N MET A 1 -12.79 13.85 49.56
CA MET A 1 -11.73 13.18 48.77
C MET A 1 -11.17 14.23 47.85
N ASP A 2 -9.84 14.28 47.71
CA ASP A 2 -9.18 15.18 46.77
C ASP A 2 -9.54 14.77 45.35
N LYS A 3 -9.78 15.70 44.42
CA LYS A 3 -10.13 15.45 43.03
C LYS A 3 -9.19 14.44 42.35
N GLN A 4 -7.96 14.40 42.80
CA GLN A 4 -6.93 13.48 42.30
C GLN A 4 -7.17 12.02 42.76
N SER A 5 -7.69 11.85 43.99
CA SER A 5 -8.05 10.54 44.54
C SER A 5 -9.32 9.96 43.89
N GLU A 6 -10.30 10.82 43.59
CA GLU A 6 -11.54 10.42 42.89
C GLU A 6 -11.28 9.99 41.45
N ARG A 7 -10.42 10.72 40.76
CA ARG A 7 -10.03 10.37 39.38
C ARG A 7 -9.22 9.07 39.31
N ARG A 8 -8.34 8.83 40.28
CA ARG A 8 -7.59 7.57 40.35
C ARG A 8 -8.52 6.38 40.59
N GLN A 9 -9.57 6.57 41.40
CA GLN A 9 -10.58 5.51 41.59
C GLN A 9 -11.34 5.19 40.30
N ILE A 10 -11.75 6.21 39.54
CA ILE A 10 -12.42 6.01 38.24
C ILE A 10 -11.51 5.24 37.27
N LEU A 11 -10.22 5.58 37.19
CA LEU A 11 -9.23 4.86 36.40
C LEU A 11 -9.12 3.39 36.82
N ASP A 12 -9.10 3.13 38.12
CA ASP A 12 -8.98 1.79 38.66
C ASP A 12 -10.23 0.95 38.38
N ASP A 13 -11.42 1.52 38.53
CA ASP A 13 -12.69 0.83 38.23
C ASP A 13 -12.85 0.51 36.76
N LEU A 14 -12.49 1.43 35.87
CA LEU A 14 -12.48 1.20 34.41
C LEU A 14 -11.44 0.17 34.02
N PHE A 15 -10.26 0.24 34.62
CA PHE A 15 -9.19 -0.72 34.33
C PHE A 15 -9.58 -2.14 34.75
N GLU A 16 -10.24 -2.32 35.91
CA GLU A 16 -10.78 -3.61 36.33
C GLU A 16 -11.83 -4.13 35.34
N ALA A 17 -12.73 -3.25 34.86
CA ALA A 17 -13.71 -3.62 33.84
C ALA A 17 -13.05 -4.11 32.55
N PHE A 18 -12.03 -3.41 32.05
CA PHE A 18 -11.26 -3.84 30.88
C PHE A 18 -10.52 -5.17 31.13
N THR A 19 -9.98 -5.36 32.32
CA THR A 19 -9.27 -6.60 32.69
C THR A 19 -10.22 -7.79 32.74
N ILE A 20 -11.43 -7.62 33.26
CA ILE A 20 -12.47 -8.67 33.30
C ILE A 20 -12.92 -9.03 31.86
N LEU A 21 -13.16 -8.03 31.02
CA LEU A 21 -13.59 -8.24 29.64
C LEU A 21 -12.47 -8.82 28.76
N GLY A 22 -11.22 -8.46 29.04
CA GLY A 22 -10.03 -8.88 28.27
C GLY A 22 -9.61 -10.33 28.50
N ARG A 23 -10.20 -11.07 29.45
CA ARG A 23 -9.96 -12.51 29.69
C ARG A 23 -8.48 -12.93 29.68
N GLY A 24 -7.63 -12.19 30.41
CA GLY A 24 -6.19 -12.51 30.50
C GLY A 24 -5.32 -11.88 29.43
N ASN A 25 -5.85 -11.03 28.56
CA ASN A 25 -5.07 -10.20 27.65
C ASN A 25 -4.31 -9.10 28.42
N TYR A 26 -3.28 -8.56 27.80
CA TYR A 26 -2.53 -7.44 28.37
C TYR A 26 -3.33 -6.15 28.19
N VAL A 27 -3.63 -5.46 29.30
CA VAL A 27 -4.50 -4.28 29.31
C VAL A 27 -3.66 -3.03 29.52
N SER A 28 -4.01 -1.97 28.82
CA SER A 28 -3.50 -0.62 29.05
C SER A 28 -4.64 0.40 29.06
N LEU A 29 -4.53 1.40 29.94
CA LEU A 29 -5.45 2.53 30.02
C LEU A 29 -4.65 3.83 30.15
N TYR A 30 -4.71 4.66 29.11
CA TYR A 30 -4.02 5.93 29.02
C TYR A 30 -4.94 7.09 29.40
N ASP A 31 -4.62 7.82 30.46
CA ASP A 31 -5.24 9.08 30.84
C ASP A 31 -4.55 10.23 30.07
N VAL A 32 -5.23 10.73 29.05
CA VAL A 32 -4.71 11.78 28.15
C VAL A 32 -4.47 13.10 28.91
N LYS A 33 -5.37 13.45 29.89
CA LYS A 33 -5.27 14.70 30.64
C LYS A 33 -4.11 14.73 31.63
N ASN A 34 -3.81 13.58 32.24
CA ASN A 34 -2.74 13.49 33.25
C ASN A 34 -1.45 12.90 32.67
N ASN A 35 -1.43 12.58 31.36
CA ASN A 35 -0.29 11.97 30.67
C ASN A 35 0.23 10.71 31.39
N LEU A 36 -0.69 9.84 31.84
CA LEU A 36 -0.39 8.68 32.67
C LEU A 36 -1.02 7.42 32.09
N THR A 37 -0.22 6.37 31.91
CA THR A 37 -0.73 5.07 31.46
C THR A 37 -0.68 4.06 32.61
N ARG A 38 -1.78 3.32 32.82
CA ARG A 38 -1.83 2.15 33.67
C ARG A 38 -1.74 0.89 32.82
N TYR A 39 -0.83 -0.02 33.19
CA TYR A 39 -0.64 -1.32 32.57
C TYR A 39 -1.04 -2.45 33.51
N SER A 40 -1.52 -3.58 32.95
CA SER A 40 -1.76 -4.78 33.75
C SER A 40 -0.45 -5.37 34.28
N PRO A 41 -0.45 -6.04 35.45
CA PRO A 41 0.74 -6.70 35.98
C PRO A 41 1.40 -7.65 34.97
N ALA A 42 0.58 -8.38 34.20
CA ALA A 42 1.05 -9.25 33.15
C ALA A 42 1.77 -8.51 32.02
N ALA A 43 1.32 -7.30 31.66
CA ALA A 43 2.01 -6.45 30.67
C ALA A 43 3.34 -5.93 31.22
N VAL A 44 3.36 -5.52 32.49
CA VAL A 44 4.59 -5.07 33.18
C VAL A 44 5.66 -6.17 33.15
N GLU A 45 5.29 -7.39 33.46
CA GLU A 45 6.21 -8.53 33.46
C GLU A 45 6.71 -8.89 32.07
N LEU A 46 5.78 -8.97 31.10
CA LEU A 46 6.10 -9.40 29.73
C LEU A 46 6.99 -8.41 28.99
N PHE A 47 6.69 -7.12 29.09
CA PHE A 47 7.44 -6.07 28.39
C PHE A 47 8.60 -5.50 29.20
N GLY A 48 8.75 -5.91 30.47
CA GLY A 48 9.79 -5.42 31.35
C GLY A 48 9.63 -3.93 31.70
N LEU A 49 8.40 -3.49 31.94
CA LEU A 49 8.09 -2.11 32.28
C LEU A 49 8.49 -1.77 33.73
N SER A 50 8.67 -0.49 34.03
CA SER A 50 9.10 -0.01 35.35
C SER A 50 8.02 -0.12 36.44
N GLY A 51 6.75 -0.30 36.07
CA GLY A 51 5.63 -0.43 37.01
C GLY A 51 4.28 -0.41 36.30
N GLU A 52 3.19 -0.48 37.09
CA GLU A 52 1.84 -0.45 36.55
C GLU A 52 1.40 0.97 36.12
N TYR A 53 1.90 2.00 36.78
CA TYR A 53 1.58 3.40 36.50
C TYR A 53 2.82 4.10 35.97
N ILE A 54 2.82 4.46 34.69
CA ILE A 54 3.97 5.06 34.02
C ILE A 54 3.53 6.36 33.33
N PRO A 55 4.14 7.51 33.68
CA PRO A 55 3.99 8.73 32.90
C PRO A 55 4.41 8.51 31.46
N SER A 56 3.66 9.05 30.51
CA SER A 56 4.00 8.85 29.08
C SER A 56 5.30 9.54 28.67
N ASP A 57 5.76 10.50 29.46
CA ASP A 57 7.09 11.12 29.29
C ASP A 57 8.22 10.14 29.63
N ASP A 58 7.97 9.18 30.54
CA ASP A 58 8.94 8.18 30.96
C ASP A 58 8.94 6.92 30.07
N LEU A 59 7.87 6.73 29.31
CA LEU A 59 7.71 5.57 28.43
C LEU A 59 7.12 5.96 27.06
N ASN A 60 7.98 6.08 26.07
CA ASN A 60 7.53 6.15 24.70
C ASN A 60 7.31 4.73 24.15
N TRP A 61 6.03 4.29 24.06
CA TRP A 61 5.68 2.96 23.56
C TRP A 61 6.19 2.70 22.15
N SER A 62 6.33 3.72 21.29
CA SER A 62 6.91 3.58 19.94
C SER A 62 8.29 2.91 19.94
N ASN A 63 9.07 3.05 21.04
CA ASN A 63 10.38 2.40 21.17
C ASN A 63 10.29 0.89 21.41
N TYR A 64 9.12 0.39 21.81
CA TYR A 64 8.85 -1.05 21.94
C TYR A 64 8.31 -1.64 20.64
N VAL A 65 7.74 -0.82 19.77
CA VAL A 65 7.22 -1.26 18.46
C VAL A 65 8.38 -1.53 17.51
N HIS A 66 8.28 -2.62 16.75
CA HIS A 66 9.26 -2.95 15.72
C HIS A 66 9.43 -1.79 14.74
N PRO A 67 10.64 -1.45 14.28
CA PRO A 67 10.89 -0.31 13.39
C PRO A 67 9.95 -0.26 12.18
N GLU A 68 9.69 -1.37 11.52
CA GLU A 68 8.80 -1.44 10.36
C GLU A 68 7.32 -1.18 10.68
N ASP A 69 6.87 -1.46 11.91
CA ASP A 69 5.47 -1.27 12.33
C ASP A 69 5.27 0.09 13.02
N ARG A 70 6.36 0.76 13.41
CA ARG A 70 6.37 1.97 14.24
C ARG A 70 5.59 3.10 13.61
N ILE A 71 5.83 3.38 12.34
CA ILE A 71 5.21 4.50 11.63
C ILE A 71 3.70 4.32 11.58
N ARG A 72 3.24 3.10 11.26
CA ARG A 72 1.81 2.77 11.24
C ARG A 72 1.19 2.89 12.65
N TYR A 73 1.88 2.40 13.66
CA TYR A 73 1.45 2.52 15.06
C TYR A 73 1.30 3.99 15.49
N GLU A 74 2.31 4.82 15.23
CA GLU A 74 2.30 6.24 15.60
C GLU A 74 1.19 7.02 14.89
N ARG A 75 0.93 6.68 13.62
CA ARG A 75 -0.18 7.27 12.86
C ARG A 75 -1.53 6.98 13.52
N VAL A 76 -1.76 5.72 13.87
CA VAL A 76 -2.99 5.29 14.55
C VAL A 76 -3.15 5.98 15.90
N MET A 77 -2.11 5.97 16.74
CA MET A 77 -2.14 6.62 18.04
C MET A 77 -2.40 8.14 17.95
N ARG A 78 -1.80 8.79 16.96
CA ARG A 78 -2.06 10.21 16.69
C ARG A 78 -3.51 10.46 16.30
N SER A 79 -4.10 9.63 15.46
CA SER A 79 -5.52 9.75 15.06
C SER A 79 -6.48 9.63 16.23
N LEU A 80 -6.18 8.76 17.22
CA LEU A 80 -6.94 8.66 18.45
C LEU A 80 -6.83 9.93 19.30
N LEU A 81 -5.61 10.43 19.49
CA LEU A 81 -5.36 11.65 20.32
C LEU A 81 -5.95 12.92 19.68
N GLU A 82 -5.98 12.99 18.36
CA GLU A 82 -6.57 14.12 17.63
C GLU A 82 -8.09 14.01 17.46
N ASN A 83 -8.73 13.04 18.13
CA ASN A 83 -10.19 12.80 18.08
C ASN A 83 -10.74 12.50 16.68
N LYS A 84 -9.93 11.88 15.83
CA LYS A 84 -10.30 11.52 14.45
C LYS A 84 -10.86 10.11 14.32
N SER A 85 -10.67 9.29 15.34
CA SER A 85 -11.20 7.94 15.45
C SER A 85 -11.64 7.63 16.87
N SER A 86 -12.73 6.87 17.03
CA SER A 86 -13.25 6.42 18.33
C SER A 86 -12.60 5.13 18.84
N GLY A 87 -11.74 4.49 18.06
CA GLY A 87 -11.03 3.27 18.42
C GLY A 87 -10.34 2.64 17.23
N TYR A 88 -9.46 1.69 17.50
CA TYR A 88 -8.71 0.94 16.49
C TYR A 88 -8.56 -0.54 16.83
N ASP A 89 -8.33 -1.32 15.78
CA ASP A 89 -7.92 -2.73 15.83
C ASP A 89 -6.64 -2.85 14.98
N LEU A 90 -5.47 -2.93 15.62
CA LEU A 90 -4.16 -2.85 14.98
C LEU A 90 -3.27 -4.01 15.41
N THR A 91 -2.71 -4.73 14.45
CA THR A 91 -1.69 -5.76 14.69
C THR A 91 -0.31 -5.20 14.38
N TYR A 92 0.63 -5.34 15.34
CA TYR A 92 2.02 -4.90 15.22
C TYR A 92 2.95 -5.73 16.11
N ARG A 93 4.25 -5.72 15.80
CA ARG A 93 5.27 -6.41 16.58
C ARG A 93 5.76 -5.51 17.73
N THR A 94 5.82 -6.07 18.94
CA THR A 94 6.29 -5.38 20.14
C THR A 94 7.45 -6.15 20.76
N ARG A 95 8.49 -5.40 21.18
CA ARG A 95 9.67 -5.95 21.86
C ARG A 95 9.31 -6.43 23.27
N LEU A 96 9.68 -7.66 23.56
CA LEU A 96 9.55 -8.27 24.88
C LEU A 96 10.75 -7.91 25.79
N LYS A 97 10.63 -8.28 27.07
CA LYS A 97 11.67 -8.05 28.07
C LYS A 97 13.01 -8.69 27.73
N ASP A 98 13.01 -9.82 27.02
CA ASP A 98 14.22 -10.52 26.59
C ASP A 98 14.85 -9.93 25.31
N GLY A 99 14.24 -8.88 24.75
CA GLY A 99 14.70 -8.23 23.52
C GLY A 99 14.13 -8.81 22.23
N THR A 100 13.43 -9.93 22.29
CA THR A 100 12.76 -10.53 21.12
C THR A 100 11.49 -9.76 20.77
N TYR A 101 11.00 -9.90 19.53
CA TYR A 101 9.74 -9.30 19.10
C TYR A 101 8.64 -10.38 19.02
N ALA A 102 7.44 -10.02 19.50
CA ALA A 102 6.25 -10.84 19.34
C ALA A 102 5.12 -9.99 18.73
N THR A 103 4.25 -10.65 17.97
CA THR A 103 3.12 -9.99 17.31
C THR A 103 1.94 -9.86 18.27
N PHE A 104 1.45 -8.64 18.43
CA PHE A 104 0.28 -8.32 19.24
C PHE A 104 -0.80 -7.65 18.39
N ARG A 105 -2.05 -8.03 18.65
CA ARG A 105 -3.22 -7.32 18.17
C ARG A 105 -3.72 -6.41 19.29
N TYR A 106 -3.69 -5.11 19.05
CA TYR A 106 -4.16 -4.09 19.97
C TYR A 106 -5.53 -3.59 19.56
N ILE A 107 -6.52 -3.84 20.42
CA ILE A 107 -7.89 -3.37 20.24
C ILE A 107 -8.14 -2.30 21.28
N CYS A 108 -8.43 -1.09 20.87
CA CYS A 108 -8.64 0.03 21.77
C CYS A 108 -9.85 0.88 21.41
N ALA A 109 -10.35 1.62 22.40
CA ALA A 109 -11.42 2.60 22.26
C ALA A 109 -11.07 3.88 22.99
N VAL A 110 -11.57 5.01 22.47
CA VAL A 110 -11.47 6.33 23.08
C VAL A 110 -12.72 6.62 23.91
N ILE A 111 -12.53 7.04 25.15
CA ILE A 111 -13.59 7.60 26.01
C ILE A 111 -13.41 9.11 25.99
N HIS A 112 -14.50 9.82 25.69
CA HIS A 112 -14.50 11.28 25.55
C HIS A 112 -15.03 11.95 26.81
N ASP A 113 -14.54 13.16 27.06
CA ASP A 113 -15.09 14.03 28.12
C ASP A 113 -16.41 14.69 27.67
N ALA A 114 -17.03 15.47 28.56
CA ALA A 114 -18.29 16.15 28.26
C ALA A 114 -18.22 17.17 27.11
N ASP A 115 -17.03 17.64 26.79
CA ASP A 115 -16.78 18.57 25.66
C ASP A 115 -16.43 17.83 24.37
N GLY A 116 -16.40 16.49 24.39
CA GLY A 116 -16.11 15.65 23.25
C GLY A 116 -14.62 15.47 22.94
N ASN A 117 -13.71 15.85 23.84
CA ASN A 117 -12.28 15.62 23.66
C ASN A 117 -11.87 14.23 24.18
N PRO A 118 -10.82 13.59 23.64
CA PRO A 118 -10.28 12.35 24.17
C PRO A 118 -9.85 12.52 25.63
N GLU A 119 -10.42 11.72 26.51
CA GLU A 119 -10.13 11.73 27.94
C GLU A 119 -9.31 10.52 28.36
N LEU A 120 -9.74 9.32 27.92
CA LEU A 120 -9.07 8.05 28.19
C LEU A 120 -8.98 7.23 26.90
N ILE A 121 -7.87 6.51 26.72
CA ILE A 121 -7.72 5.51 25.66
C ILE A 121 -7.48 4.17 26.35
N GLY A 122 -8.49 3.29 26.31
CA GLY A 122 -8.43 1.96 26.91
C GLY A 122 -8.31 0.88 25.85
N GLY A 123 -7.42 -0.09 26.06
CA GLY A 123 -7.24 -1.15 25.12
C GLY A 123 -6.68 -2.44 25.71
N THR A 124 -6.85 -3.51 24.94
CA THR A 124 -6.31 -4.83 25.25
C THR A 124 -5.35 -5.27 24.16
N MET A 125 -4.20 -5.81 24.56
CA MET A 125 -3.23 -6.43 23.66
C MET A 125 -3.39 -7.95 23.73
N ILE A 126 -3.64 -8.55 22.60
CA ILE A 126 -3.73 -10.00 22.43
C ILE A 126 -2.41 -10.45 21.82
N ASN A 127 -1.68 -11.31 22.52
CA ASN A 127 -0.44 -11.86 21.98
C ASN A 127 -0.77 -12.92 20.93
N GLU A 128 -0.61 -12.58 19.66
CA GLU A 128 -0.80 -13.51 18.54
C GLU A 128 0.42 -14.40 18.29
N GLY A 129 1.58 -14.04 18.90
CA GLY A 129 2.85 -14.76 18.71
C GLY A 129 3.18 -15.82 19.76
N LEU A 130 2.52 -15.81 20.93
CA LEU A 130 2.79 -16.80 22.00
C LEU A 130 1.75 -17.92 22.07
N THR A 131 0.58 -17.77 21.49
CA THR A 131 -0.51 -18.72 21.73
C THR A 131 -0.82 -19.65 20.59
N GLU A 132 -0.62 -19.29 19.32
CA GLU A 132 -0.86 -20.26 18.24
C GLU A 132 -0.13 -19.83 16.95
N THR A 133 0.89 -20.56 16.56
CA THR A 133 1.42 -20.55 15.19
C THR A 133 0.45 -21.21 14.21
N THR A 134 -0.81 -21.44 14.61
CA THR A 134 -1.81 -22.22 13.92
C THR A 134 -3.07 -21.37 13.64
N ASP A 135 -3.57 -21.43 12.43
CA ASP A 135 -4.83 -20.79 12.04
C ASP A 135 -6.04 -21.59 12.57
N PRO A 136 -6.98 -20.98 13.30
CA PRO A 136 -8.08 -21.71 13.93
C PRO A 136 -9.10 -22.28 12.93
N VAL A 137 -9.14 -21.78 11.69
CA VAL A 137 -10.08 -22.25 10.66
C VAL A 137 -9.51 -23.44 9.90
N THR A 138 -8.25 -23.38 9.50
CA THR A 138 -7.64 -24.38 8.62
C THR A 138 -6.71 -25.35 9.34
N VAL A 139 -6.34 -25.05 10.59
CA VAL A 139 -5.35 -25.80 11.41
C VAL A 139 -3.94 -25.80 10.80
N LEU A 140 -3.70 -25.03 9.76
CA LEU A 140 -2.37 -24.78 9.20
C LEU A 140 -1.56 -23.86 10.10
N ARG A 141 -0.23 -23.87 9.96
CA ARG A 141 0.60 -22.79 10.50
C ARG A 141 0.13 -21.46 9.89
N ASN A 142 0.06 -20.42 10.72
CA ASN A 142 -0.43 -19.11 10.31
C ASN A 142 0.69 -18.24 9.69
N ARG A 143 0.35 -17.00 9.35
CA ARG A 143 1.29 -16.01 8.80
C ARG A 143 2.51 -15.80 9.70
N TYR A 144 2.33 -15.77 11.02
CA TYR A 144 3.45 -15.63 11.95
C TYR A 144 4.43 -16.81 11.83
N GLY A 145 3.89 -18.05 11.85
CA GLY A 145 4.69 -19.25 11.63
C GLY A 145 5.42 -19.25 10.29
N PHE A 146 4.81 -18.71 9.24
CA PHE A 146 5.45 -18.55 7.94
C PHE A 146 6.68 -17.63 8.01
N PHE A 147 6.55 -16.43 8.57
CA PHE A 147 7.69 -15.50 8.68
C PHE A 147 8.78 -16.01 9.61
N GLN A 148 8.43 -16.71 10.68
CA GLN A 148 9.38 -17.34 11.57
C GLN A 148 10.24 -18.40 10.84
N ASP A 149 9.58 -19.29 10.08
CA ASP A 149 10.28 -20.33 9.34
C ASP A 149 11.07 -19.75 8.15
N LEU A 150 10.57 -18.71 7.50
CA LEU A 150 11.26 -18.01 6.41
C LEU A 150 12.52 -17.28 6.93
N ALA A 151 12.41 -16.55 8.05
CA ALA A 151 13.56 -15.90 8.69
C ALA A 151 14.64 -16.93 9.11
N ALA A 152 14.22 -18.05 9.69
CA ALA A 152 15.15 -19.13 10.03
C ALA A 152 15.85 -19.73 8.79
N ALA A 153 15.13 -19.88 7.68
CA ALA A 153 15.70 -20.36 6.42
C ALA A 153 16.72 -19.37 5.84
N VAL A 154 16.47 -18.07 5.94
CA VAL A 154 17.39 -17.00 5.52
C VAL A 154 18.63 -17.00 6.41
N GLU A 155 18.47 -17.01 7.74
CA GLU A 155 19.57 -17.02 8.71
C GLU A 155 20.49 -18.25 8.55
N LEU A 156 19.89 -19.42 8.34
CA LEU A 156 20.61 -20.68 8.11
C LEU A 156 21.14 -20.83 6.68
N LYS A 157 20.99 -19.84 5.84
CA LYS A 157 21.44 -19.81 4.43
C LYS A 157 20.96 -21.02 3.63
N LYS A 158 19.69 -21.39 3.80
CA LYS A 158 19.11 -22.53 3.09
C LYS A 158 18.62 -22.13 1.70
N ASN A 159 18.73 -23.07 0.75
CA ASN A 159 18.11 -22.92 -0.56
C ASN A 159 16.64 -23.31 -0.45
N CYS A 160 15.75 -22.40 -0.76
CA CYS A 160 14.32 -22.61 -0.61
C CYS A 160 13.54 -22.13 -1.83
N VAL A 161 12.43 -22.81 -2.05
CA VAL A 161 11.36 -22.32 -2.93
C VAL A 161 10.15 -21.98 -2.08
N VAL A 162 9.63 -20.79 -2.28
CA VAL A 162 8.48 -20.25 -1.55
C VAL A 162 7.37 -19.91 -2.54
N VAL A 163 6.12 -20.22 -2.19
CA VAL A 163 4.94 -19.93 -3.00
C VAL A 163 3.91 -19.20 -2.16
N LEU A 164 3.33 -18.15 -2.71
CA LEU A 164 2.12 -17.51 -2.22
C LEU A 164 0.99 -17.79 -3.21
N CYS A 165 -0.10 -18.37 -2.75
CA CYS A 165 -1.28 -18.61 -3.58
C CYS A 165 -2.54 -18.16 -2.86
N GLY A 166 -3.62 -17.92 -3.62
CA GLY A 166 -4.85 -17.41 -3.03
C GLY A 166 -6.07 -17.63 -3.90
N ILE A 167 -7.23 -17.67 -3.23
CA ILE A 167 -8.53 -17.79 -3.86
C ILE A 167 -9.00 -16.39 -4.28
N ASN A 168 -9.29 -16.24 -5.57
CA ASN A 168 -9.84 -15.00 -6.10
C ASN A 168 -11.33 -14.89 -5.75
N ARG A 169 -11.82 -13.66 -5.49
CA ARG A 169 -13.22 -13.34 -5.24
C ARG A 169 -13.87 -14.12 -4.09
N MET A 170 -13.12 -14.34 -3.02
CA MET A 170 -13.64 -15.03 -1.83
C MET A 170 -14.76 -14.24 -1.14
N ASP A 171 -14.75 -12.92 -1.27
CA ASP A 171 -15.81 -12.02 -0.82
C ASP A 171 -17.16 -12.28 -1.51
N GLU A 172 -17.16 -12.63 -2.80
CA GLU A 172 -18.37 -13.04 -3.52
C GLU A 172 -18.93 -14.36 -2.96
N VAL A 173 -18.05 -15.31 -2.64
CA VAL A 173 -18.45 -16.56 -2.00
C VAL A 173 -19.09 -16.28 -0.63
N ASN A 174 -18.46 -15.43 0.18
CA ASN A 174 -18.98 -15.04 1.50
C ASN A 174 -20.31 -14.28 1.41
N ARG A 175 -20.46 -13.37 0.45
CA ARG A 175 -21.72 -12.65 0.24
C ARG A 175 -22.86 -13.58 -0.19
N LYS A 176 -22.57 -14.58 -1.03
CA LYS A 176 -23.57 -15.50 -1.56
C LYS A 176 -23.99 -16.58 -0.58
N HIS A 177 -23.04 -17.13 0.20
CA HIS A 177 -23.25 -18.34 1.00
C HIS A 177 -23.01 -18.16 2.51
N GLY A 178 -22.54 -16.97 2.92
CA GLY A 178 -22.20 -16.64 4.31
C GLY A 178 -20.80 -17.11 4.73
N TYR A 179 -20.30 -16.52 5.82
CA TYR A 179 -18.92 -16.76 6.31
C TYR A 179 -18.66 -18.22 6.72
N ASN A 180 -19.66 -18.91 7.28
CA ASN A 180 -19.51 -20.35 7.65
C ASN A 180 -19.27 -21.25 6.44
N PHE A 181 -19.83 -20.91 5.28
CA PHE A 181 -19.55 -21.61 4.03
C PHE A 181 -18.16 -21.23 3.51
N GLY A 182 -17.80 -19.95 3.57
CA GLY A 182 -16.47 -19.50 3.22
C GLY A 182 -15.36 -20.16 4.04
N ASN A 183 -15.55 -20.32 5.35
CA ASN A 183 -14.61 -21.06 6.19
C ASN A 183 -14.46 -22.53 5.75
N ALA A 184 -15.56 -23.18 5.37
CA ALA A 184 -15.50 -24.54 4.83
C ALA A 184 -14.78 -24.60 3.48
N VAL A 185 -14.90 -23.56 2.62
CA VAL A 185 -14.11 -23.43 1.39
C VAL A 185 -12.62 -23.33 1.70
N LEU A 186 -12.25 -22.49 2.68
CA LEU A 186 -10.86 -22.34 3.11
C LEU A 186 -10.27 -23.65 3.66
N GLN A 187 -11.04 -24.40 4.45
CA GLN A 187 -10.63 -25.71 4.96
C GLN A 187 -10.39 -26.73 3.83
N GLN A 188 -11.28 -26.79 2.85
CA GLN A 188 -11.11 -27.69 1.70
C GLN A 188 -9.92 -27.29 0.81
N ALA A 189 -9.70 -26.00 0.60
CA ALA A 189 -8.54 -25.49 -0.14
C ALA A 189 -7.23 -25.81 0.61
N ALA A 190 -7.20 -25.62 1.93
CA ALA A 190 -6.07 -25.96 2.79
C ALA A 190 -5.71 -27.46 2.68
N TRP A 191 -6.71 -28.32 2.83
CA TRP A 191 -6.52 -29.76 2.69
C TRP A 191 -5.99 -30.16 1.32
N LEU A 192 -6.56 -29.60 0.25
CA LEU A 192 -6.13 -29.88 -1.12
C LEU A 192 -4.69 -29.43 -1.38
N LEU A 193 -4.30 -28.27 -0.84
CA LEU A 193 -2.93 -27.75 -0.98
C LEU A 193 -1.94 -28.63 -0.17
N GLN A 194 -2.30 -29.04 1.04
CA GLN A 194 -1.49 -29.97 1.84
C GLN A 194 -1.32 -31.32 1.12
N GLU A 195 -2.38 -31.85 0.51
CA GLU A 195 -2.30 -33.08 -0.29
C GLU A 195 -1.38 -32.91 -1.51
N ALA A 196 -1.45 -31.76 -2.19
CA ALA A 196 -0.60 -31.49 -3.34
C ALA A 196 0.89 -31.35 -2.96
N VAL A 197 1.19 -30.63 -1.86
CA VAL A 197 2.56 -30.42 -1.35
C VAL A 197 3.11 -31.70 -0.71
N GLY A 198 2.30 -32.41 0.06
CA GLY A 198 2.70 -33.64 0.76
C GLY A 198 3.68 -33.35 1.91
N GLN A 199 4.69 -34.22 2.06
CA GLN A 199 5.74 -34.08 3.07
C GLN A 199 6.95 -33.23 2.58
N ASP A 200 6.90 -32.76 1.33
CA ASP A 200 8.01 -32.06 0.69
C ASP A 200 8.06 -30.56 1.07
N GLY A 201 7.13 -30.07 1.87
CA GLY A 201 7.09 -28.67 2.30
C GLY A 201 6.07 -28.40 3.40
N THR A 202 6.17 -27.22 4.01
CA THR A 202 5.22 -26.74 5.03
C THR A 202 4.23 -25.79 4.40
N VAL A 203 2.94 -25.99 4.68
CA VAL A 203 1.83 -25.14 4.19
C VAL A 203 1.35 -24.22 5.29
N TYR A 204 1.10 -22.97 4.93
CA TYR A 204 0.72 -21.90 5.84
C TYR A 204 -0.59 -21.25 5.40
N ARG A 205 -1.35 -20.75 6.38
CA ARG A 205 -2.49 -19.88 6.17
C ARG A 205 -2.06 -18.42 6.29
N MET A 206 -2.27 -17.64 5.23
CA MET A 206 -1.97 -16.22 5.19
C MET A 206 -3.24 -15.37 5.36
N ASP A 207 -3.10 -14.04 5.36
CA ASP A 207 -4.23 -13.13 5.51
C ASP A 207 -5.25 -13.24 4.37
N GLY A 208 -6.50 -13.01 4.69
CA GLY A 208 -7.62 -13.08 3.74
C GLY A 208 -7.85 -14.50 3.23
N ALA A 209 -7.84 -14.72 1.93
CA ALA A 209 -8.02 -16.04 1.30
C ALA A 209 -6.71 -16.58 0.69
N LYS A 210 -5.57 -16.27 1.31
CA LYS A 210 -4.25 -16.65 0.82
C LYS A 210 -3.66 -17.79 1.63
N PHE A 211 -2.80 -18.56 0.98
CA PHE A 211 -1.98 -19.62 1.53
C PHE A 211 -0.53 -19.43 1.05
N ALA A 212 0.41 -19.96 1.80
CA ALA A 212 1.79 -20.07 1.35
C ALA A 212 2.29 -21.49 1.56
N PHE A 213 3.35 -21.87 0.87
CA PHE A 213 4.14 -23.02 1.26
C PHE A 213 5.63 -22.78 1.00
N LEU A 214 6.45 -23.36 1.88
CA LEU A 214 7.91 -23.29 1.88
C LEU A 214 8.46 -24.70 1.71
N THR A 215 9.45 -24.86 0.83
CA THR A 215 10.11 -26.14 0.62
C THR A 215 11.62 -25.96 0.42
N GLU A 216 12.41 -26.88 1.00
CA GLU A 216 13.86 -26.99 0.83
C GLU A 216 14.25 -28.15 -0.12
N SER A 217 13.27 -29.03 -0.44
CA SER A 217 13.54 -30.29 -1.13
C SER A 217 13.09 -30.33 -2.58
N LEU A 218 12.18 -29.40 -2.99
CA LEU A 218 11.62 -29.37 -4.35
C LEU A 218 12.30 -28.32 -5.21
N SER A 219 12.52 -28.66 -6.47
CA SER A 219 12.93 -27.69 -7.50
C SER A 219 11.74 -26.77 -7.89
N PRO A 220 12.02 -25.58 -8.47
CA PRO A 220 10.98 -24.70 -9.00
C PRO A 220 10.02 -25.38 -9.97
N GLU A 221 10.51 -26.30 -10.80
CA GLU A 221 9.73 -27.07 -11.76
C GLU A 221 8.76 -28.04 -11.08
N GLU A 222 9.23 -28.74 -10.05
CA GLU A 222 8.41 -29.65 -9.25
C GLU A 222 7.32 -28.88 -8.48
N VAL A 223 7.69 -27.72 -7.93
CA VAL A 223 6.76 -26.80 -7.27
C VAL A 223 5.68 -26.33 -8.24
N ALA A 224 6.05 -25.98 -9.48
CA ALA A 224 5.09 -25.56 -10.51
C ALA A 224 4.09 -26.69 -10.86
N VAL A 225 4.54 -27.94 -10.90
CA VAL A 225 3.68 -29.10 -11.11
C VAL A 225 2.68 -29.27 -9.95
N LYS A 226 3.15 -29.17 -8.69
CA LYS A 226 2.30 -29.29 -7.49
C LYS A 226 1.27 -28.17 -7.42
N TYR A 227 1.69 -26.93 -7.71
CA TYR A 227 0.78 -25.79 -7.79
C TYR A 227 -0.29 -25.98 -8.88
N GLU A 228 0.09 -26.41 -10.07
CA GLU A 228 -0.84 -26.59 -11.16
C GLU A 228 -1.85 -27.71 -10.87
N ARG A 229 -1.44 -28.78 -10.17
CA ARG A 229 -2.36 -29.82 -9.67
C ARG A 229 -3.39 -29.22 -8.71
N PHE A 230 -2.95 -28.42 -7.75
CA PHE A 230 -3.83 -27.70 -6.82
C PHE A 230 -4.81 -26.78 -7.57
N ARG A 231 -4.28 -25.93 -8.49
CA ARG A 231 -5.09 -24.99 -9.26
C ARG A 231 -6.17 -25.68 -10.09
N ARG A 232 -5.82 -26.74 -10.81
CA ARG A 232 -6.77 -27.52 -11.64
C ARG A 232 -7.84 -28.18 -10.79
N ALA A 233 -7.49 -28.77 -9.68
CA ALA A 233 -8.46 -29.38 -8.78
C ALA A 233 -9.44 -28.36 -8.21
N ALA A 234 -8.96 -27.18 -7.81
CA ALA A 234 -9.80 -26.07 -7.38
C ALA A 234 -10.75 -25.56 -8.47
N GLN A 235 -10.26 -25.46 -9.71
CA GLN A 235 -11.06 -25.09 -10.88
C GLN A 235 -12.08 -26.16 -11.29
N ALA A 236 -11.78 -27.43 -11.07
CA ALA A 236 -12.74 -28.52 -11.30
C ALA A 236 -13.88 -28.49 -10.28
N GLY A 237 -13.75 -27.75 -9.20
CA GLY A 237 -14.73 -27.56 -8.14
C GLY A 237 -14.51 -28.45 -6.92
N LEU A 238 -14.39 -27.81 -5.77
CA LEU A 238 -14.23 -28.47 -4.47
C LEU A 238 -15.58 -28.88 -3.89
N PRO A 239 -15.67 -30.07 -3.29
CA PRO A 239 -16.87 -30.47 -2.56
C PRO A 239 -16.90 -29.71 -1.22
N VAL A 240 -17.80 -28.76 -1.08
CA VAL A 240 -17.99 -27.98 0.14
C VAL A 240 -19.41 -28.17 0.61
N LYS A 241 -19.58 -28.89 1.72
CA LYS A 241 -20.93 -29.36 2.17
C LYS A 241 -21.63 -30.07 1.01
N ASN A 242 -22.78 -29.58 0.58
CA ASN A 242 -23.59 -30.18 -0.51
C ASN A 242 -23.43 -29.43 -1.84
N VAL A 243 -22.42 -28.56 -1.98
CA VAL A 243 -22.20 -27.73 -3.16
C VAL A 243 -20.82 -28.03 -3.74
N ARG A 244 -20.74 -28.09 -5.06
CA ARG A 244 -19.45 -28.12 -5.77
C ARG A 244 -19.03 -26.69 -6.08
N GLN A 245 -18.09 -26.15 -5.30
CA GLN A 245 -17.63 -24.78 -5.42
C GLN A 245 -16.41 -24.68 -6.35
N VAL A 246 -16.58 -24.04 -7.50
CA VAL A 246 -15.49 -23.74 -8.42
C VAL A 246 -14.71 -22.54 -7.89
N LEU A 247 -13.38 -22.64 -7.85
CA LEU A 247 -12.50 -21.59 -7.36
C LEU A 247 -11.49 -21.19 -8.43
N SER A 248 -11.25 -19.89 -8.55
CA SER A 248 -10.13 -19.34 -9.30
C SER A 248 -8.96 -19.13 -8.33
N ILE A 249 -7.78 -19.66 -8.68
CA ILE A 249 -6.56 -19.56 -7.87
C ILE A 249 -5.55 -18.72 -8.64
N ALA A 250 -4.81 -17.87 -7.93
CA ALA A 250 -3.60 -17.21 -8.42
C ALA A 250 -2.40 -17.66 -7.57
N GLY A 251 -1.18 -17.58 -8.12
CA GLY A 251 0.03 -17.99 -7.40
C GLY A 251 1.29 -17.31 -7.90
N GLY A 252 2.11 -16.82 -6.96
CA GLY A 252 3.47 -16.36 -7.18
C GLY A 252 4.46 -17.30 -6.53
N MET A 253 5.62 -17.46 -7.13
CA MET A 253 6.73 -18.27 -6.65
C MET A 253 8.00 -17.44 -6.62
N PHE A 254 8.83 -17.72 -5.65
CA PHE A 254 10.17 -17.16 -5.55
C PHE A 254 11.14 -18.23 -5.04
N SER A 255 12.30 -18.34 -5.71
CA SER A 255 13.40 -19.22 -5.30
C SER A 255 14.55 -18.36 -4.83
N PHE A 256 15.13 -18.67 -3.68
CA PHE A 256 16.31 -17.98 -3.18
C PHE A 256 17.38 -18.96 -2.71
N GLU A 257 18.61 -18.59 -2.97
CA GLU A 257 19.80 -19.28 -2.46
C GLU A 257 20.29 -18.49 -1.24
N GLY A 258 20.35 -19.15 -0.11
CA GLY A 258 20.44 -18.58 1.21
C GLY A 258 21.40 -17.44 1.43
N GLY A 259 20.94 -16.35 2.04
CA GLY A 259 21.79 -15.58 2.76
C GLY A 259 21.72 -14.09 2.98
N GLN A 260 21.48 -13.20 2.08
CA GLN A 260 21.74 -11.77 2.34
C GLN A 260 20.48 -10.89 2.35
N VAL A 261 19.31 -11.47 2.25
CA VAL A 261 18.05 -10.73 2.02
C VAL A 261 17.09 -11.00 3.16
N ASN A 262 16.44 -9.93 3.61
CA ASN A 262 15.42 -9.95 4.65
C ASN A 262 14.18 -10.74 4.18
N GLU A 263 13.53 -11.49 5.08
CA GLU A 263 12.32 -12.28 4.82
C GLU A 263 11.14 -11.42 4.30
N HIS A 264 11.09 -10.15 4.70
CA HIS A 264 10.06 -9.23 4.22
C HIS A 264 10.29 -8.83 2.76
N THR A 265 11.54 -8.65 2.34
CA THR A 265 11.89 -8.39 0.92
C THR A 265 11.53 -9.60 0.05
N ILE A 266 11.81 -10.83 0.53
CA ILE A 266 11.37 -12.06 -0.13
C ILE A 266 9.83 -12.09 -0.27
N TYR A 267 9.12 -11.77 0.81
CA TYR A 267 7.66 -11.74 0.78
C TYR A 267 7.11 -10.67 -0.18
N THR A 268 7.74 -9.51 -0.27
CA THR A 268 7.36 -8.44 -1.20
C THR A 268 7.49 -8.90 -2.66
N CYS A 269 8.60 -9.54 -3.01
CA CYS A 269 8.79 -10.14 -4.33
C CYS A 269 7.75 -11.22 -4.64
N LEU A 270 7.46 -12.05 -3.65
CA LEU A 270 6.45 -13.11 -3.74
C LEU A 270 5.04 -12.54 -3.91
N ALA A 271 4.69 -11.48 -3.18
CA ALA A 271 3.42 -10.77 -3.30
C ALA A 271 3.25 -10.08 -4.67
N PHE A 272 4.34 -9.54 -5.21
CA PHE A 272 4.36 -9.02 -6.59
C PHE A 272 4.06 -10.12 -7.60
N ALA A 273 4.77 -11.26 -7.55
CA ALA A 273 4.54 -12.38 -8.47
C ALA A 273 3.11 -12.95 -8.36
N PHE A 274 2.56 -13.02 -7.13
CA PHE A 274 1.17 -13.40 -6.90
C PHE A 274 0.18 -12.41 -7.55
N SER A 275 0.42 -11.11 -7.39
CA SER A 275 -0.40 -10.05 -7.98
C SER A 275 -0.36 -10.13 -9.51
N ASP A 276 0.80 -10.35 -10.08
CA ASP A 276 1.02 -10.50 -11.53
C ASP A 276 0.26 -11.72 -12.09
N SER A 277 0.34 -12.86 -11.40
CA SER A 277 -0.44 -14.07 -11.69
C SER A 277 -1.95 -13.79 -11.73
N LYS A 278 -2.44 -13.06 -10.73
CA LYS A 278 -3.86 -12.76 -10.56
C LYS A 278 -4.42 -11.90 -11.69
N PHE A 279 -3.69 -10.87 -12.08
CA PHE A 279 -4.20 -9.84 -12.98
C PHE A 279 -3.80 -10.03 -14.45
N TYR A 280 -2.66 -10.64 -14.73
CA TYR A 280 -2.13 -10.71 -16.10
C TYR A 280 -1.94 -12.14 -16.64
N HIS A 281 -1.89 -13.15 -15.76
CA HIS A 281 -1.58 -14.53 -16.16
C HIS A 281 -2.70 -15.55 -15.88
N ASN A 282 -3.93 -15.08 -15.64
CA ASN A 282 -5.11 -15.93 -15.42
C ASN A 282 -4.88 -17.03 -14.35
N GLY A 283 -4.14 -16.71 -13.31
CA GLY A 283 -3.84 -17.61 -12.20
C GLY A 283 -2.77 -18.67 -12.49
N LYS A 284 -2.02 -18.59 -13.60
CA LYS A 284 -0.81 -19.41 -13.78
C LYS A 284 0.24 -18.99 -12.76
N LEU A 285 1.04 -19.94 -12.30
CA LEU A 285 2.14 -19.64 -11.40
C LEU A 285 3.15 -18.71 -12.08
N VAL A 286 3.44 -17.59 -11.44
CA VAL A 286 4.45 -16.63 -11.89
C VAL A 286 5.67 -16.76 -10.98
N ASN A 287 6.84 -16.99 -11.59
CA ASN A 287 8.10 -16.98 -10.89
C ASN A 287 8.69 -15.56 -10.90
N TYR A 288 9.08 -15.04 -9.75
CA TYR A 288 9.80 -13.79 -9.67
C TYR A 288 11.24 -13.96 -10.15
N ASN A 289 11.60 -13.33 -11.25
CA ASN A 289 12.92 -13.46 -11.89
C ASN A 289 13.78 -12.20 -11.76
N GLY A 290 13.48 -11.35 -10.75
CA GLY A 290 14.10 -10.03 -10.61
C GLY A 290 13.39 -8.93 -11.40
N ALA A 291 13.61 -7.69 -11.01
CA ALA A 291 13.07 -6.52 -11.69
C ALA A 291 14.07 -6.03 -12.75
N LEU A 292 13.55 -5.71 -13.95
CA LEU A 292 14.24 -4.91 -14.98
C LEU A 292 15.61 -5.39 -15.46
N GLY A 293 15.82 -6.69 -15.56
CA GLY A 293 17.05 -7.24 -16.18
C GLY A 293 18.29 -7.16 -15.30
N LEU A 294 18.14 -6.78 -14.03
CA LEU A 294 19.17 -7.00 -13.02
C LEU A 294 19.25 -8.49 -12.66
N ARG A 295 20.42 -8.96 -12.20
CA ARG A 295 20.50 -10.27 -11.59
C ARG A 295 19.58 -10.33 -10.38
N THR A 296 18.98 -11.49 -10.13
CA THR A 296 18.01 -11.63 -9.02
C THR A 296 18.58 -11.16 -7.69
N ASP A 297 19.85 -11.51 -7.41
CA ASP A 297 20.54 -11.11 -6.18
C ASP A 297 20.71 -9.58 -6.06
N GLU A 298 21.12 -8.92 -7.14
CA GLU A 298 21.26 -7.46 -7.20
C GLU A 298 19.91 -6.76 -7.04
N SER A 299 18.86 -7.32 -7.63
CA SER A 299 17.50 -6.80 -7.48
C SER A 299 17.01 -6.89 -6.04
N LEU A 300 17.30 -7.98 -5.35
CA LEU A 300 16.91 -8.18 -3.95
C LEU A 300 17.66 -7.25 -3.02
N GLU A 301 18.99 -7.14 -3.17
CA GLU A 301 19.80 -6.22 -2.38
C GLU A 301 19.36 -4.76 -2.59
N MET A 302 19.05 -4.39 -3.83
CA MET A 302 18.50 -3.06 -4.14
C MET A 302 17.14 -2.83 -3.45
N LEU A 303 16.23 -3.80 -3.51
CA LEU A 303 14.93 -3.69 -2.86
C LEU A 303 15.06 -3.61 -1.33
N ASP A 304 15.98 -4.36 -0.75
CA ASP A 304 16.25 -4.32 0.68
C ASP A 304 16.81 -2.94 1.10
N GLU A 305 17.74 -2.38 0.31
CA GLU A 305 18.26 -1.03 0.54
C GLU A 305 17.17 0.03 0.41
N VAL A 306 16.31 -0.05 -0.62
CA VAL A 306 15.16 0.86 -0.79
C VAL A 306 14.23 0.80 0.43
N ARG A 307 13.92 -0.39 0.94
CA ARG A 307 13.10 -0.56 2.14
C ARG A 307 13.74 0.08 3.37
N ASN A 308 15.04 -0.14 3.55
CA ASN A 308 15.80 0.46 4.65
C ASN A 308 15.83 1.99 4.55
N CYS A 309 15.99 2.55 3.35
CA CYS A 309 15.91 3.99 3.13
C CYS A 309 14.54 4.57 3.51
N ILE A 310 13.44 3.87 3.21
CA ILE A 310 12.09 4.31 3.62
C ILE A 310 11.98 4.33 5.15
N LEU A 311 12.49 3.32 5.84
CA LEU A 311 12.51 3.25 7.32
C LEU A 311 13.37 4.36 7.96
N LEU A 312 14.36 4.87 7.24
CA LEU A 312 15.24 5.99 7.63
C LEU A 312 14.71 7.34 7.12
N ASP A 313 13.40 7.57 7.23
CA ASP A 313 12.72 8.80 6.81
C ASP A 313 12.93 9.16 5.33
N CYS A 314 12.94 8.13 4.48
CA CYS A 314 13.13 8.23 3.04
C CYS A 314 14.49 8.85 2.63
N GLU A 315 15.57 8.49 3.33
CA GLU A 315 16.93 8.90 2.99
C GLU A 315 17.29 8.49 1.55
N GLY A 316 17.97 9.35 0.81
CA GLY A 316 18.33 9.14 -0.61
C GLY A 316 17.19 9.40 -1.60
N PHE A 317 15.95 9.56 -1.12
CA PHE A 317 14.83 9.94 -1.99
C PHE A 317 14.76 11.45 -2.21
N SER A 318 14.38 11.83 -3.43
CA SER A 318 14.15 13.22 -3.83
C SER A 318 13.02 13.31 -4.84
N LEU A 319 12.53 14.55 -5.09
CA LEU A 319 11.52 14.80 -6.11
C LEU A 319 12.08 15.75 -7.18
N ARG A 320 11.76 15.42 -8.42
CA ARG A 320 11.84 16.35 -9.55
C ARG A 320 10.45 16.59 -10.11
N TYR A 321 10.27 17.70 -10.79
CA TYR A 321 8.96 18.14 -11.26
C TYR A 321 8.99 18.34 -12.76
N GLN A 322 8.17 17.59 -13.50
CA GLN A 322 8.06 17.76 -14.94
C GLN A 322 6.94 18.73 -15.27
N PRO A 323 7.24 19.83 -15.99
CA PRO A 323 6.25 20.82 -16.37
C PRO A 323 5.25 20.27 -17.40
N ILE A 324 3.99 20.70 -17.25
CA ILE A 324 2.88 20.40 -18.16
C ILE A 324 2.30 21.75 -18.62
N PHE A 325 2.12 21.89 -19.92
CA PHE A 325 1.72 23.13 -20.56
C PHE A 325 0.35 23.03 -21.20
N ASP A 326 -0.36 24.15 -21.26
CA ASP A 326 -1.53 24.28 -22.11
C ASP A 326 -1.14 24.12 -23.58
N ALA A 327 -1.85 23.27 -24.31
CA ALA A 327 -1.48 22.90 -25.69
C ALA A 327 -1.62 24.07 -26.69
N GLN A 328 -2.46 25.05 -26.40
CA GLN A 328 -2.75 26.20 -27.28
C GLN A 328 -1.91 27.41 -26.91
N THR A 329 -1.94 27.78 -25.61
CA THR A 329 -1.27 28.99 -25.12
C THR A 329 0.18 28.80 -24.71
N GLU A 330 0.60 27.54 -24.53
CA GLU A 330 1.95 27.14 -24.08
C GLU A 330 2.31 27.67 -22.69
N LYS A 331 1.34 28.07 -21.91
CA LYS A 331 1.56 28.49 -20.53
C LYS A 331 1.65 27.28 -19.60
N LEU A 332 2.48 27.38 -18.58
CA LEU A 332 2.60 26.37 -17.53
C LEU A 332 1.27 26.27 -16.75
N THR A 333 0.64 25.09 -16.78
CA THR A 333 -0.63 24.80 -16.10
C THR A 333 -0.47 23.89 -14.91
N SER A 334 0.41 22.90 -15.01
CA SER A 334 0.64 21.94 -13.94
C SER A 334 2.08 21.42 -13.95
N ILE A 335 2.44 20.76 -12.86
CA ILE A 335 3.72 20.06 -12.70
C ILE A 335 3.45 18.68 -12.13
N GLU A 336 4.11 17.66 -12.67
CA GLU A 336 4.06 16.30 -12.16
C GLU A 336 5.25 16.04 -11.24
N ALA A 337 4.99 15.59 -10.01
CA ALA A 337 6.03 15.17 -9.09
C ALA A 337 6.53 13.77 -9.46
N LEU A 338 7.80 13.66 -9.75
CA LEU A 338 8.50 12.44 -10.13
C LEU A 338 9.47 12.03 -9.03
N LEU A 339 9.32 10.80 -8.56
CA LEU A 339 10.20 10.22 -7.55
C LEU A 339 11.57 9.93 -8.15
N CYS A 340 12.62 10.26 -7.41
CA CYS A 340 14.01 9.90 -7.70
C CYS A 340 14.60 9.23 -6.46
N TRP A 341 15.42 8.22 -6.66
CA TRP A 341 16.18 7.57 -5.60
C TRP A 341 17.63 7.41 -6.03
N HIS A 342 18.53 7.87 -5.17
CA HIS A 342 19.97 7.73 -5.32
C HIS A 342 20.54 6.86 -4.21
N SER A 343 21.27 5.84 -4.59
CA SER A 343 22.00 4.95 -3.69
C SER A 343 23.50 5.14 -3.91
N GLU A 344 24.28 5.12 -2.82
CA GLU A 344 25.73 5.12 -2.94
C GLU A 344 26.26 3.88 -3.68
N ARG A 345 25.53 2.78 -3.58
CA ARG A 345 25.90 1.50 -4.18
C ARG A 345 25.38 1.33 -5.62
N PHE A 346 24.13 1.68 -5.85
CA PHE A 346 23.44 1.45 -7.14
C PHE A 346 23.35 2.70 -8.03
N GLY A 347 23.79 3.87 -7.53
CA GLY A 347 23.66 5.15 -8.23
C GLY A 347 22.21 5.63 -8.34
N ASP A 348 21.89 6.30 -9.44
CA ASP A 348 20.53 6.78 -9.73
C ASP A 348 19.68 5.61 -10.29
N VAL A 349 18.75 5.11 -9.49
CA VAL A 349 17.88 3.98 -9.84
C VAL A 349 16.52 4.52 -10.30
N PRO A 350 16.06 4.15 -11.50
CA PRO A 350 14.77 4.62 -11.99
C PRO A 350 13.62 3.98 -11.20
N PRO A 351 12.53 4.73 -10.90
CA PRO A 351 11.38 4.23 -10.14
C PRO A 351 10.76 2.96 -10.74
N SER A 352 10.82 2.80 -12.06
CA SER A 352 10.34 1.60 -12.75
C SER A 352 11.03 0.30 -12.31
N ALA A 353 12.22 0.40 -11.69
CA ALA A 353 12.97 -0.76 -11.19
C ALA A 353 12.44 -1.30 -9.84
N TYR A 354 11.88 -0.45 -8.99
CA TYR A 354 11.50 -0.85 -7.62
C TYR A 354 10.02 -0.56 -7.29
N VAL A 355 9.42 0.50 -7.82
CA VAL A 355 8.04 0.88 -7.50
C VAL A 355 7.02 -0.24 -7.75
N PRO A 356 7.03 -0.96 -8.89
CA PRO A 356 6.04 -2.01 -9.14
C PRO A 356 6.07 -3.14 -8.10
N VAL A 357 7.26 -3.45 -7.58
CA VAL A 357 7.45 -4.46 -6.54
C VAL A 357 7.02 -3.91 -5.19
N LEU A 358 7.48 -2.71 -4.83
CA LEU A 358 7.17 -2.04 -3.57
C LEU A 358 5.68 -1.69 -3.41
N GLU A 359 4.90 -1.51 -4.47
CA GLU A 359 3.45 -1.33 -4.38
C GLU A 359 2.74 -2.49 -3.65
N ASN A 360 3.42 -3.62 -3.46
CA ASN A 360 2.91 -4.76 -2.68
C ASN A 360 3.49 -4.82 -1.26
N ASP A 361 4.30 -3.83 -0.88
CA ASP A 361 4.91 -3.68 0.44
C ASP A 361 4.15 -2.63 1.26
N PHE A 362 3.97 -2.90 2.56
CA PHE A 362 3.29 -1.96 3.46
C PHE A 362 4.07 -0.64 3.64
N LEU A 363 5.41 -0.65 3.47
CA LEU A 363 6.23 0.56 3.53
C LEU A 363 5.96 1.53 2.38
N PHE A 364 5.30 1.07 1.31
CA PHE A 364 5.00 1.94 0.18
C PHE A 364 3.98 3.05 0.50
N GLU A 365 3.11 2.82 1.47
CA GLU A 365 2.20 3.84 1.98
C GLU A 365 2.98 5.01 2.59
N GLU A 366 4.02 4.72 3.37
CA GLU A 366 4.87 5.73 4.01
C GLU A 366 5.64 6.56 3.00
N LEU A 367 6.25 5.89 2.01
CA LEU A 367 6.89 6.58 0.90
C LEU A 367 5.91 7.51 0.18
N GLY A 368 4.68 7.04 -0.05
CA GLY A 368 3.64 7.84 -0.69
C GLY A 368 3.24 9.08 0.11
N TYR A 369 3.11 8.98 1.42
CA TYR A 369 2.84 10.16 2.26
C TYR A 369 4.05 11.10 2.36
N TRP A 370 5.27 10.56 2.35
CA TRP A 370 6.47 11.39 2.24
C TRP A 370 6.50 12.16 0.92
N ILE A 371 6.22 11.49 -0.22
CA ILE A 371 6.12 12.13 -1.54
C ILE A 371 5.10 13.27 -1.50
N LEU A 372 3.90 13.02 -0.98
CA LEU A 372 2.83 14.00 -0.92
C LEU A 372 3.23 15.23 -0.08
N ARG A 373 3.80 15.00 1.11
CA ARG A 373 4.27 16.05 2.00
C ARG A 373 5.37 16.88 1.35
N ARG A 374 6.34 16.22 0.73
CA ARG A 374 7.45 16.88 0.05
C ARG A 374 6.96 17.68 -1.15
N ALA A 375 6.13 17.10 -2.01
CA ALA A 375 5.61 17.74 -3.21
C ALA A 375 4.76 18.98 -2.88
N MET A 376 3.87 18.89 -1.90
CA MET A 376 3.06 20.04 -1.44
C MET A 376 3.94 21.17 -0.88
N LYS A 377 4.93 20.82 -0.05
CA LYS A 377 5.88 21.80 0.52
C LYS A 377 6.68 22.52 -0.55
N ASP A 378 7.22 21.79 -1.51
CA ASP A 378 8.05 22.34 -2.59
C ASP A 378 7.21 23.22 -3.52
N THR A 379 6.00 22.79 -3.87
CA THR A 379 5.12 23.51 -4.80
C THR A 379 4.46 24.73 -4.15
N ARG A 380 4.33 24.78 -2.83
CA ARG A 380 3.69 25.90 -2.12
C ARG A 380 4.28 27.25 -2.49
N LYS A 381 5.62 27.34 -2.67
CA LYS A 381 6.30 28.57 -3.10
C LYS A 381 6.00 28.94 -4.54
N LEU A 382 5.77 27.96 -5.41
CA LEU A 382 5.42 28.21 -6.82
C LEU A 382 4.01 28.79 -6.96
N LEU A 383 3.09 28.40 -6.05
CA LEU A 383 1.73 28.94 -6.01
C LEU A 383 1.67 30.43 -5.68
N GLU A 384 2.67 30.99 -5.02
CA GLU A 384 2.76 32.45 -4.79
C GLU A 384 2.92 33.23 -6.09
N LYS A 385 3.59 32.62 -7.08
CA LYS A 385 3.81 33.22 -8.42
C LYS A 385 2.72 32.79 -9.42
N ASN A 386 2.19 31.59 -9.32
CA ASN A 386 1.10 31.08 -10.13
C ASN A 386 0.04 30.38 -9.26
N PRO A 387 -0.95 31.12 -8.73
CA PRO A 387 -2.00 30.54 -7.87
C PRO A 387 -2.89 29.49 -8.55
N ALA A 388 -2.88 29.40 -9.87
CA ALA A 388 -3.63 28.42 -10.65
C ALA A 388 -2.82 27.15 -10.98
N LEU A 389 -1.54 27.09 -10.59
CA LEU A 389 -0.69 25.93 -10.86
C LEU A 389 -1.24 24.69 -10.17
N ILE A 390 -1.32 23.59 -10.90
CA ILE A 390 -1.77 22.29 -10.40
C ILE A 390 -0.53 21.43 -10.09
N LEU A 391 -0.51 20.81 -8.91
CA LEU A 391 0.46 19.78 -8.55
C LEU A 391 -0.17 18.42 -8.84
N SER A 392 0.45 17.63 -9.70
CA SER A 392 0.06 16.26 -10.00
C SER A 392 0.96 15.29 -9.25
N VAL A 393 0.37 14.31 -8.55
CA VAL A 393 1.07 13.29 -7.75
C VAL A 393 0.49 11.92 -8.07
N ASN A 394 1.36 10.97 -8.38
CA ASN A 394 0.97 9.58 -8.56
C ASN A 394 0.47 8.96 -7.25
N ILE A 395 -0.64 8.22 -7.31
CA ILE A 395 -1.21 7.50 -6.16
C ILE A 395 -1.33 6.01 -6.45
N SER A 396 -0.93 5.20 -5.48
CA SER A 396 -0.94 3.73 -5.59
C SER A 396 -2.26 3.11 -5.10
N PRO A 397 -2.53 1.83 -5.47
CA PRO A 397 -3.67 1.09 -4.93
C PRO A 397 -3.67 0.98 -3.39
N ALA A 398 -2.51 0.76 -2.78
CA ALA A 398 -2.37 0.63 -1.33
C ALA A 398 -2.83 1.92 -0.62
N GLN A 399 -2.35 3.07 -1.09
CA GLN A 399 -2.75 4.37 -0.54
C GLN A 399 -4.24 4.67 -0.77
N ILE A 400 -4.78 4.34 -1.95
CA ILE A 400 -6.17 4.64 -2.31
C ILE A 400 -7.20 3.88 -1.44
N VAL A 401 -6.86 2.67 -0.99
CA VAL A 401 -7.74 1.86 -0.13
C VAL A 401 -7.48 2.06 1.36
N ASP A 402 -6.47 2.83 1.72
CA ASP A 402 -6.19 3.18 3.12
C ASP A 402 -7.31 4.06 3.68
N ASP A 403 -7.92 3.62 4.77
CA ASP A 403 -9.01 4.34 5.44
C ASP A 403 -8.55 5.71 5.99
N LEU A 404 -7.24 5.88 6.23
CA LEU A 404 -6.63 7.11 6.74
C LEU A 404 -6.21 8.09 5.63
N LEU A 405 -6.33 7.72 4.35
CA LEU A 405 -5.88 8.55 3.22
C LEU A 405 -6.34 10.01 3.32
N PHE A 406 -7.64 10.21 3.55
CA PHE A 406 -8.21 11.57 3.57
C PHE A 406 -7.75 12.40 4.76
N GLU A 407 -7.56 11.76 5.90
CA GLU A 407 -7.03 12.41 7.11
C GLU A 407 -5.57 12.84 6.90
N GLU A 408 -4.76 11.97 6.34
CA GLU A 408 -3.35 12.28 6.07
C GLU A 408 -3.19 13.39 5.01
N ILE A 409 -4.01 13.39 3.95
CA ILE A 409 -4.02 14.47 2.96
C ILE A 409 -4.34 15.82 3.62
N GLU A 410 -5.37 15.88 4.47
CA GLU A 410 -5.76 17.11 5.18
C GLU A 410 -4.67 17.59 6.13
N LYS A 411 -4.09 16.70 6.94
CA LYS A 411 -2.96 17.04 7.82
C LYS A 411 -1.76 17.61 7.05
N ILE A 412 -1.40 16.96 5.93
CA ILE A 412 -0.30 17.43 5.10
C ILE A 412 -0.62 18.79 4.48
N SER A 413 -1.86 18.98 4.00
CA SER A 413 -2.34 20.25 3.44
C SER A 413 -2.24 21.37 4.47
N ASP A 414 -2.71 21.15 5.69
CA ASP A 414 -2.67 22.12 6.80
C ASP A 414 -1.23 22.44 7.21
N ALA A 415 -0.40 21.42 7.37
CA ALA A 415 1.01 21.59 7.76
C ALA A 415 1.84 22.34 6.71
N THR A 416 1.57 22.12 5.43
CA THR A 416 2.27 22.75 4.30
C THR A 416 1.60 24.04 3.84
N LYS A 417 0.39 24.33 4.29
CA LYS A 417 -0.49 25.40 3.80
C LYS A 417 -0.74 25.33 2.29
N PHE A 418 -0.79 24.10 1.77
CA PHE A 418 -1.03 23.84 0.35
C PHE A 418 -2.53 23.69 0.10
N PRO A 419 -3.16 24.45 -0.81
CA PRO A 419 -4.60 24.38 -1.04
C PRO A 419 -4.96 23.12 -1.85
N LEU A 420 -5.87 22.29 -1.32
CA LEU A 420 -6.29 21.01 -1.93
C LEU A 420 -6.86 21.17 -3.35
N LYS A 421 -7.44 22.33 -3.69
CA LYS A 421 -7.91 22.62 -5.05
C LYS A 421 -6.81 22.66 -6.12
N ASN A 422 -5.56 22.77 -5.71
CA ASN A 422 -4.39 22.75 -6.57
C ASN A 422 -3.72 21.36 -6.64
N LEU A 423 -4.31 20.34 -5.98
CA LEU A 423 -3.82 18.97 -6.01
C LEU A 423 -4.58 18.17 -7.07
N CYS A 424 -3.87 17.35 -7.83
CA CYS A 424 -4.39 16.36 -8.74
C CYS A 424 -3.74 15.00 -8.44
N PHE A 425 -4.54 13.95 -8.18
CA PHE A 425 -4.02 12.60 -8.09
C PHE A 425 -4.04 11.90 -9.44
N GLU A 426 -2.89 11.34 -9.82
CA GLU A 426 -2.75 10.48 -10.98
C GLU A 426 -2.99 9.03 -10.60
N LEU A 427 -4.10 8.45 -11.07
CA LEU A 427 -4.42 7.05 -10.90
C LEU A 427 -3.54 6.22 -11.83
N THR A 428 -2.53 5.55 -11.28
CA THR A 428 -1.60 4.70 -12.03
C THR A 428 -2.28 3.47 -12.62
N LYS A 429 -1.58 2.73 -13.52
CA LYS A 429 -2.06 1.45 -14.08
C LYS A 429 -2.46 0.46 -12.98
N SER A 430 -1.75 0.46 -11.86
CA SER A 430 -2.00 -0.43 -10.73
C SER A 430 -3.36 -0.18 -10.08
N CYS A 431 -3.86 1.06 -10.07
CA CYS A 431 -5.18 1.40 -9.51
C CYS A 431 -6.35 0.73 -10.26
N ARG A 432 -6.13 0.28 -11.49
CA ARG A 432 -7.12 -0.49 -12.26
C ARG A 432 -7.39 -1.89 -11.69
N ARG A 433 -6.55 -2.35 -10.74
CA ARG A 433 -6.73 -3.60 -9.98
C ARG A 433 -7.76 -3.47 -8.86
N ILE A 434 -8.14 -2.23 -8.51
CA ILE A 434 -9.15 -1.94 -7.50
C ILE A 434 -10.54 -2.21 -8.09
N GLU A 435 -11.43 -2.77 -7.29
CA GLU A 435 -12.82 -2.98 -7.68
C GLU A 435 -13.47 -1.66 -8.14
N PRO A 436 -14.13 -1.62 -9.31
CA PRO A 436 -14.64 -0.37 -9.90
C PRO A 436 -15.55 0.44 -8.98
N TYR A 437 -16.34 -0.22 -8.11
CA TYR A 437 -17.22 0.48 -7.18
C TYR A 437 -16.44 1.19 -6.06
N ILE A 438 -15.33 0.60 -5.58
CA ILE A 438 -14.45 1.21 -4.58
C ILE A 438 -13.78 2.44 -5.20
N LEU A 439 -13.18 2.28 -6.38
CA LEU A 439 -12.51 3.38 -7.07
C LEU A 439 -13.47 4.55 -7.34
N ARG A 440 -14.70 4.28 -7.78
CA ARG A 440 -15.74 5.31 -7.95
C ARG A 440 -16.06 6.05 -6.66
N ARG A 441 -16.19 5.32 -5.54
CA ARG A 441 -16.44 5.91 -4.21
C ARG A 441 -15.32 6.87 -3.82
N ILE A 442 -14.09 6.47 -4.02
CA ILE A 442 -12.90 7.24 -3.67
C ILE A 442 -12.76 8.48 -4.56
N VAL A 443 -12.85 8.33 -5.88
CA VAL A 443 -12.80 9.49 -6.81
C VAL A 443 -13.88 10.52 -6.47
N ARG A 444 -15.10 10.09 -6.14
CA ARG A 444 -16.16 11.00 -5.69
C ARG A 444 -15.82 11.70 -4.36
N ALA A 445 -15.14 11.01 -3.45
CA ALA A 445 -14.70 11.60 -2.19
C ALA A 445 -13.60 12.64 -2.41
N LEU A 446 -12.61 12.37 -3.27
CA LEU A 446 -11.58 13.32 -3.69
C LEU A 446 -12.19 14.59 -4.27
N LYS A 447 -13.11 14.45 -5.21
CA LYS A 447 -13.81 15.59 -5.82
C LYS A 447 -14.61 16.44 -4.83
N ARG A 448 -15.24 15.82 -3.83
CA ARG A 448 -15.93 16.57 -2.75
C ARG A 448 -15.00 17.44 -1.92
N LYS A 449 -13.72 17.05 -1.82
CA LYS A 449 -12.67 17.84 -1.16
C LYS A 449 -11.98 18.83 -2.09
N GLY A 450 -12.45 18.93 -3.35
CA GLY A 450 -11.87 19.81 -4.37
C GLY A 450 -10.56 19.30 -4.98
N ILE A 451 -10.21 18.04 -4.74
CA ILE A 451 -9.01 17.41 -5.29
C ILE A 451 -9.34 16.86 -6.68
N MET A 452 -8.52 17.19 -7.67
CA MET A 452 -8.66 16.70 -9.04
C MET A 452 -8.17 15.28 -9.19
N CYS A 453 -8.68 14.58 -10.19
CA CYS A 453 -8.30 13.21 -10.50
C CYS A 453 -7.94 13.08 -11.98
N LEU A 454 -6.83 12.40 -12.25
CA LEU A 454 -6.30 12.10 -13.56
C LEU A 454 -6.14 10.59 -13.71
N ILE A 455 -6.54 10.02 -14.85
CA ILE A 455 -6.25 8.62 -15.21
C ILE A 455 -5.00 8.62 -16.07
N ASP A 456 -3.95 7.98 -15.57
CA ASP A 456 -2.68 7.88 -16.29
C ASP A 456 -2.66 6.70 -17.29
N ASP A 457 -1.82 6.83 -18.32
CA ASP A 457 -1.64 5.85 -19.40
C ASP A 457 -2.98 5.34 -19.97
N PHE A 458 -3.91 6.25 -20.23
CA PHE A 458 -5.21 5.90 -20.81
C PHE A 458 -5.05 5.34 -22.22
N GLY A 459 -5.82 4.26 -22.50
CA GLY A 459 -5.73 3.55 -23.78
C GLY A 459 -4.75 2.38 -23.78
N SER A 460 -3.91 2.20 -22.74
CA SER A 460 -3.07 1.02 -22.59
C SER A 460 -3.81 -0.07 -21.79
N GLY A 461 -4.05 -1.23 -22.40
CA GLY A 461 -4.61 -2.43 -21.74
C GLY A 461 -6.06 -2.26 -21.25
N VAL A 462 -6.32 -2.43 -19.96
CA VAL A 462 -7.66 -2.56 -19.35
C VAL A 462 -8.41 -1.24 -19.15
N ALA A 463 -7.82 -0.06 -19.42
CA ALA A 463 -8.53 1.22 -19.31
C ALA A 463 -9.57 1.34 -20.40
N SER A 464 -10.79 0.94 -20.08
CA SER A 464 -11.92 0.97 -21.00
C SER A 464 -12.58 2.37 -21.01
N ILE A 465 -13.32 2.64 -22.06
CA ILE A 465 -14.20 3.82 -22.15
C ILE A 465 -15.19 3.87 -20.98
N ASP A 466 -15.55 2.72 -20.40
CA ASP A 466 -16.37 2.64 -19.20
C ASP A 466 -15.72 3.34 -17.99
N PHE A 467 -14.40 3.27 -17.85
CA PHE A 467 -13.68 3.99 -16.80
C PHE A 467 -13.82 5.51 -16.97
N LEU A 468 -13.73 6.01 -18.20
CA LEU A 468 -13.91 7.43 -18.49
C LEU A 468 -15.32 7.89 -18.13
N ARG A 469 -16.34 7.15 -18.55
CA ARG A 469 -17.74 7.44 -18.24
C ARG A 469 -18.04 7.35 -16.73
N ASP A 470 -17.59 6.26 -16.08
CA ASP A 470 -18.02 5.91 -14.72
C ASP A 470 -17.27 6.69 -13.63
N LEU A 471 -15.99 7.03 -13.86
CA LEU A 471 -15.18 7.82 -12.94
C LEU A 471 -15.30 9.32 -13.20
N ALA A 472 -15.60 9.70 -14.46
CA ALA A 472 -15.64 11.09 -14.92
C ALA A 472 -14.42 11.90 -14.40
N PRO A 473 -13.18 11.49 -14.72
CA PRO A 473 -11.98 12.15 -14.20
C PRO A 473 -11.87 13.57 -14.73
N ASP A 474 -11.10 14.42 -14.07
CA ASP A 474 -10.83 15.78 -14.55
C ASP A 474 -9.90 15.78 -15.75
N PHE A 475 -8.99 14.80 -15.78
CA PHE A 475 -8.02 14.60 -16.86
C PHE A 475 -7.86 13.13 -17.23
N ILE A 476 -7.51 12.86 -18.48
CA ILE A 476 -6.85 11.62 -18.92
C ILE A 476 -5.50 11.98 -19.51
N LYS A 477 -4.50 11.14 -19.27
CA LYS A 477 -3.15 11.27 -19.82
C LYS A 477 -2.91 10.12 -20.79
N LEU A 478 -2.73 10.43 -22.08
CA LEU A 478 -2.50 9.41 -23.12
C LEU A 478 -1.04 8.97 -23.13
N GLU A 479 -0.83 7.67 -23.33
CA GLU A 479 0.50 7.07 -23.32
C GLU A 479 1.36 7.57 -24.50
N LYS A 480 2.68 7.66 -24.28
CA LYS A 480 3.67 8.08 -25.28
C LYS A 480 3.56 7.31 -26.62
N ASN A 481 3.17 6.03 -26.58
CA ASN A 481 3.05 5.18 -27.77
C ASN A 481 2.07 5.74 -28.81
N TYR A 482 1.08 6.54 -28.41
CA TYR A 482 0.10 7.13 -29.33
C TYR A 482 0.63 8.29 -30.16
N ILE A 483 1.81 8.82 -29.83
CA ILE A 483 2.41 9.93 -30.60
C ILE A 483 3.59 9.50 -31.46
N THR A 484 3.96 8.21 -31.46
CA THR A 484 5.15 7.70 -32.15
C THR A 484 5.14 7.98 -33.65
N ASP A 485 3.99 7.79 -34.29
CA ASP A 485 3.77 7.98 -35.73
C ASP A 485 2.68 9.02 -36.07
N ILE A 486 2.40 9.92 -35.12
CA ILE A 486 1.33 10.94 -35.23
C ILE A 486 1.53 11.93 -36.37
N ARG A 487 2.73 11.97 -36.97
CA ARG A 487 3.05 12.81 -38.14
C ARG A 487 2.44 12.29 -39.43
N ASP A 488 2.20 10.99 -39.51
CA ASP A 488 1.53 10.38 -40.68
C ASP A 488 0.00 10.60 -40.55
N GLU A 489 -0.56 11.31 -41.52
CA GLU A 489 -2.01 11.61 -41.57
C GLU A 489 -2.87 10.35 -41.67
N ASN A 490 -2.31 9.22 -42.14
CA ASN A 490 -2.96 7.91 -42.22
C ASN A 490 -2.69 7.03 -41.01
N SER A 491 -1.91 7.49 -40.03
CA SER A 491 -1.59 6.73 -38.83
C SER A 491 -2.83 6.39 -38.02
N GLY A 492 -2.94 5.13 -37.58
CA GLY A 492 -3.96 4.66 -36.67
C GLY A 492 -3.89 5.39 -35.33
N ASN A 493 -2.69 5.72 -34.85
CA ASN A 493 -2.49 6.47 -33.60
C ASN A 493 -3.04 7.90 -33.71
N LEU A 494 -2.85 8.57 -34.84
CA LEU A 494 -3.41 9.90 -35.10
C LEU A 494 -4.95 9.89 -34.96
N GLN A 495 -5.60 8.89 -35.58
CA GLN A 495 -7.06 8.74 -35.49
C GLN A 495 -7.52 8.44 -34.08
N ILE A 496 -6.78 7.60 -33.33
CA ILE A 496 -7.07 7.29 -31.93
C ILE A 496 -6.96 8.56 -31.07
N VAL A 497 -5.88 9.33 -31.18
CA VAL A 497 -5.68 10.59 -30.43
C VAL A 497 -6.81 11.57 -30.73
N ARG A 498 -7.18 11.72 -32.01
CA ARG A 498 -8.29 12.59 -32.42
C ARG A 498 -9.60 12.18 -31.74
N HIS A 499 -10.05 10.96 -31.96
CA HIS A 499 -11.36 10.51 -31.49
C HIS A 499 -11.42 10.37 -29.97
N LEU A 500 -10.33 9.99 -29.29
CA LEU A 500 -10.28 9.99 -27.83
C LEU A 500 -10.33 11.41 -27.26
N SER A 501 -9.67 12.37 -27.91
CA SER A 501 -9.71 13.77 -27.46
C SER A 501 -11.09 14.39 -27.65
N GLU A 502 -11.76 14.10 -28.76
CA GLU A 502 -13.13 14.52 -29.02
C GLU A 502 -14.10 13.91 -28.02
N LEU A 503 -14.05 12.59 -27.81
CA LEU A 503 -14.87 11.87 -26.83
C LEU A 503 -14.67 12.39 -25.42
N ALA A 504 -13.41 12.59 -25.00
CA ALA A 504 -13.10 13.11 -23.67
C ALA A 504 -13.66 14.54 -23.48
N ALA A 505 -13.55 15.41 -24.50
CA ALA A 505 -14.12 16.75 -24.49
C ALA A 505 -15.65 16.72 -24.35
N ASP A 506 -16.34 15.84 -25.09
CA ASP A 506 -17.80 15.65 -25.01
C ASP A 506 -18.24 15.16 -23.61
N LEU A 507 -17.39 14.42 -22.91
CA LEU A 507 -17.61 13.96 -21.54
C LEU A 507 -17.14 14.96 -20.46
N GLY A 508 -16.62 16.13 -20.86
CA GLY A 508 -16.12 17.16 -19.95
C GLY A 508 -14.78 16.83 -19.30
N THR A 509 -14.02 15.88 -19.86
CA THR A 509 -12.69 15.47 -19.38
C THR A 509 -11.62 16.12 -20.25
N LYS A 510 -10.56 16.64 -19.62
CA LYS A 510 -9.41 17.23 -20.30
C LYS A 510 -8.40 16.16 -20.72
N VAL A 511 -7.70 16.39 -21.83
CA VAL A 511 -6.70 15.45 -22.36
C VAL A 511 -5.30 16.02 -22.23
N CYS A 512 -4.40 15.24 -21.65
CA CYS A 512 -2.96 15.50 -21.62
C CYS A 512 -2.23 14.48 -22.50
N LEU A 513 -1.35 14.93 -23.39
CA LEU A 513 -0.47 14.08 -24.18
C LEU A 513 0.94 14.09 -23.64
N LYS A 514 1.48 12.86 -23.38
CA LYS A 514 2.88 12.65 -22.95
C LYS A 514 3.82 12.52 -24.14
N GLY A 515 5.10 12.88 -23.91
CA GLY A 515 6.20 12.54 -24.82
C GLY A 515 6.30 13.43 -26.05
N VAL A 516 5.81 14.67 -25.99
CA VAL A 516 6.02 15.64 -27.06
C VAL A 516 7.48 16.07 -27.06
N GLU A 517 8.23 15.64 -28.09
CA GLU A 517 9.69 15.79 -28.16
C GLU A 517 10.13 16.85 -29.19
N ASP A 518 9.27 17.23 -30.13
CA ASP A 518 9.62 18.18 -31.19
C ASP A 518 8.46 19.07 -31.65
N ALA A 519 8.81 20.06 -32.49
CA ALA A 519 7.88 21.06 -33.01
C ALA A 519 6.85 20.50 -34.01
N GLU A 520 7.17 19.41 -34.73
CA GLU A 520 6.26 18.80 -35.72
C GLU A 520 5.10 18.09 -35.00
N ILE A 521 5.43 17.28 -33.99
CA ILE A 521 4.42 16.62 -33.13
C ILE A 521 3.51 17.69 -32.50
N ARG A 522 4.11 18.76 -31.95
CA ARG A 522 3.36 19.89 -31.38
C ARG A 522 2.38 20.52 -32.40
N ALA A 523 2.82 20.75 -33.64
CA ALA A 523 1.98 21.35 -34.68
C ALA A 523 0.78 20.45 -35.05
N VAL A 524 0.97 19.15 -35.04
CA VAL A 524 -0.11 18.18 -35.28
C VAL A 524 -1.11 18.19 -34.13
N ILE A 525 -0.65 18.16 -32.88
CA ILE A 525 -1.48 18.11 -31.68
C ILE A 525 -2.40 19.34 -31.58
N LYS A 526 -1.93 20.53 -31.98
CA LYS A 526 -2.73 21.77 -31.96
C LYS A 526 -3.99 21.72 -32.83
N LYS A 527 -4.11 20.74 -33.72
CA LYS A 527 -5.30 20.56 -34.57
C LYS A 527 -6.45 19.83 -33.84
N PHE A 528 -6.22 19.28 -32.64
CA PHE A 528 -7.19 18.48 -31.87
C PHE A 528 -7.55 19.15 -30.55
N PRO A 529 -8.67 18.75 -29.90
CA PRO A 529 -9.08 19.28 -28.59
C PRO A 529 -8.22 18.72 -27.43
N VAL A 530 -6.91 18.64 -27.63
CA VAL A 530 -5.92 18.36 -26.58
C VAL A 530 -5.76 19.61 -25.72
N THR A 531 -5.90 19.46 -24.42
CA THR A 531 -5.83 20.58 -23.48
C THR A 531 -4.41 20.79 -22.94
N ASN A 532 -3.71 19.72 -22.62
CA ASN A 532 -2.41 19.76 -21.98
C ASN A 532 -1.38 18.91 -22.72
N VAL A 533 -0.12 19.29 -22.63
CA VAL A 533 1.01 18.60 -23.25
C VAL A 533 2.20 18.55 -22.30
N GLN A 534 2.91 17.42 -22.34
CA GLN A 534 4.09 17.15 -21.53
C GLN A 534 5.18 16.52 -22.40
N GLY A 535 6.42 16.96 -22.27
CA GLY A 535 7.53 16.37 -22.99
C GLY A 535 8.79 17.22 -23.01
N ASN A 536 9.88 16.62 -23.47
CA ASN A 536 11.19 17.21 -23.47
C ASN A 536 11.32 18.39 -24.45
N PHE A 537 10.33 18.57 -25.34
CA PHE A 537 10.27 19.78 -26.21
C PHE A 537 10.29 21.07 -25.39
N TRP A 538 9.59 21.10 -24.25
CA TRP A 538 9.60 22.27 -23.35
C TRP A 538 10.61 22.13 -22.22
N SER A 539 10.64 20.97 -21.57
CA SER A 539 11.55 20.70 -20.46
C SER A 539 11.55 19.25 -20.00
N GLU A 540 12.70 18.79 -19.57
CA GLU A 540 12.84 17.65 -18.69
C GLU A 540 12.33 18.00 -17.27
N ALA A 541 12.35 17.02 -16.36
CA ALA A 541 12.03 17.24 -14.97
C ALA A 541 13.07 18.12 -14.28
N LEU A 542 12.61 19.14 -13.55
CA LEU A 542 13.40 20.21 -12.94
C LEU A 542 13.19 20.25 -11.42
N SER A 543 14.08 20.96 -10.72
CA SER A 543 13.82 21.39 -9.34
C SER A 543 12.76 22.50 -9.27
N PRO A 544 12.13 22.74 -8.11
CA PRO A 544 11.20 23.85 -7.94
C PRO A 544 11.80 25.22 -8.26
N GLU A 545 13.07 25.43 -7.91
CA GLU A 545 13.81 26.66 -8.15
C GLU A 545 14.03 26.91 -9.66
N GLU A 546 14.38 25.86 -10.39
CA GLU A 546 14.54 25.91 -11.84
C GLU A 546 13.22 26.21 -12.55
N ILE A 547 12.10 25.60 -12.10
CA ILE A 547 10.75 25.91 -12.62
C ILE A 547 10.40 27.36 -12.37
N ALA A 548 10.63 27.86 -11.14
CA ALA A 548 10.34 29.23 -10.79
C ALA A 548 11.14 30.23 -11.66
N LYS A 549 12.41 29.91 -11.94
CA LYS A 549 13.32 30.73 -12.76
C LYS A 549 12.93 30.68 -14.25
N LYS A 550 12.61 29.49 -14.77
CA LYS A 550 12.41 29.30 -16.22
C LYS A 550 10.99 29.69 -16.68
N PHE A 551 9.98 29.46 -15.87
CA PHE A 551 8.58 29.56 -16.31
C PHE A 551 7.71 30.54 -15.51
N LEU A 552 8.19 31.01 -14.33
CA LEU A 552 7.40 31.87 -13.43
C LEU A 552 8.14 33.18 -13.10
N SER A 553 9.25 33.47 -13.76
CA SER A 553 9.91 34.80 -13.69
C SER A 553 9.17 35.75 -14.62
N THR A 554 8.47 36.69 -14.07
CA THR A 554 7.94 37.89 -14.76
C THR A 554 9.02 38.91 -14.88
#